data_117f4be4083dbf9c94c8b5f0daf30976
#
_entry.id   117f4be4083dbf9c94c8b5f0daf30976
#
_cell.length_a   1.000
_cell.length_b   1.000
_cell.length_c   1.000
_cell.angle_alpha   90.00
_cell.angle_beta   90.00
_cell.angle_gamma   90.00
#
_symmetry.space_group_name_H-M   'P 1'
#
loop_
_entity.id
_entity.type
_entity.pdbx_description
1 polymer ?
#
loop_
_entity_poly.entity_id
_entity_poly.type
_entity_poly.pdbx_seq_one_letter_code
_entity_poly.pdbx_strand_id
1 'polypeptide(L)'
;MRRFIDRKNYFKINVDKYALDEAKSYTVIYQKTIDRKSYYPQLCESEEKTFIFKPLSKKDDIKIFYAADVHYRFDLLKNLLNAAKIKADAYIFNGDIGELDSVKHIEEICKLTGAVSKGKFPVVFVRGNHDARGKFAEYYPRYFPTSASGKTYFTFNLGVLSGLALDAGEDKLDSNKEYGGVNAFEPYRRGELNYLKSLSGLGGKIKFAVSHINFTCTNYENDPQFLIEKDLYKSWNEEVERIGVKFMVCGHYHELKYFAPYDKLSVIKQNYPVISASALTDSELWATVIEFNGDKITFTAVSDKGDKKQIAAI
;
A
#
# COMPACT_ATOMS: atom_id res chain seq x y z
N MET A 1 24.70 -17.45 -5.91
CA MET A 1 23.47 -17.80 -6.65
C MET A 1 22.68 -18.83 -5.83
N ARG A 2 21.46 -18.53 -5.40
CA ARG A 2 20.58 -19.53 -4.74
C ARG A 2 19.63 -20.08 -5.79
N ARG A 3 19.60 -21.38 -5.97
CA ARG A 3 18.62 -22.07 -6.84
C ARG A 3 17.51 -22.61 -5.97
N PHE A 4 16.27 -22.25 -6.30
CA PHE A 4 15.09 -22.79 -5.66
C PHE A 4 14.30 -23.61 -6.68
N ILE A 5 13.97 -24.82 -6.34
CA ILE A 5 13.01 -25.64 -7.09
C ILE A 5 11.75 -25.69 -6.24
N ASP A 6 10.73 -24.95 -6.67
CA ASP A 6 9.44 -24.92 -5.99
C ASP A 6 8.31 -25.12 -7.02
N ARG A 7 7.22 -25.70 -6.59
CA ARG A 7 5.98 -25.83 -7.40
C ARG A 7 5.17 -24.54 -7.45
N LYS A 8 5.72 -23.43 -6.96
CA LYS A 8 5.07 -22.14 -6.88
C LYS A 8 5.30 -21.32 -8.14
N ASN A 9 4.32 -20.47 -8.46
CA ASN A 9 4.38 -19.54 -9.59
C ASN A 9 4.96 -18.18 -9.22
N TYR A 10 5.32 -17.97 -7.96
CA TYR A 10 5.88 -16.70 -7.48
C TYR A 10 7.07 -16.97 -6.57
N PHE A 11 7.98 -16.00 -6.56
CA PHE A 11 9.17 -16.04 -5.72
C PHE A 11 9.33 -14.68 -5.03
N LYS A 12 9.51 -14.70 -3.72
CA LYS A 12 9.83 -13.52 -2.92
C LYS A 12 11.30 -13.61 -2.50
N ILE A 13 12.07 -12.61 -2.89
CA ILE A 13 13.50 -12.55 -2.62
C ILE A 13 13.79 -11.26 -1.85
N ASN A 14 14.40 -11.40 -0.69
CA ASN A 14 14.92 -10.25 0.05
C ASN A 14 16.32 -9.93 -0.46
N VAL A 15 16.52 -8.68 -0.86
CA VAL A 15 17.81 -8.17 -1.33
C VAL A 15 18.32 -7.15 -0.31
N ASP A 16 19.62 -7.20 -0.02
CA ASP A 16 20.24 -6.18 0.80
C ASP A 16 20.13 -4.81 0.13
N LYS A 17 19.62 -3.84 0.86
CA LYS A 17 19.36 -2.50 0.33
C LYS A 17 20.63 -1.79 -0.10
N TYR A 18 21.70 -1.91 0.68
CA TYR A 18 22.95 -1.22 0.39
C TYR A 18 23.63 -1.80 -0.84
N ALA A 19 23.63 -3.13 -0.96
CA ALA A 19 24.12 -3.82 -2.15
C ALA A 19 23.34 -3.41 -3.41
N LEU A 20 22.01 -3.27 -3.31
CA LEU A 20 21.16 -2.84 -4.42
C LEU A 20 21.39 -1.37 -4.78
N ASP A 21 21.53 -0.49 -3.80
CA ASP A 21 21.81 0.94 -4.00
C ASP A 21 23.18 1.17 -4.63
N GLU A 22 24.17 0.35 -4.29
CA GLU A 22 25.51 0.39 -4.88
C GLU A 22 25.52 -0.14 -6.32
N ALA A 23 24.94 -1.32 -6.54
CA ALA A 23 24.90 -1.97 -7.86
C ALA A 23 24.01 -1.21 -8.86
N LYS A 24 22.98 -0.50 -8.42
CA LYS A 24 22.00 0.23 -9.24
C LYS A 24 21.32 -0.63 -10.31
N SER A 25 21.47 -1.95 -10.21
CA SER A 25 20.86 -2.91 -11.12
C SER A 25 20.70 -4.27 -10.42
N TYR A 26 19.79 -5.06 -10.94
CA TYR A 26 19.64 -6.46 -10.57
C TYR A 26 19.19 -7.28 -11.77
N THR A 27 19.56 -8.54 -11.78
CA THR A 27 19.22 -9.48 -12.84
C THR A 27 18.36 -10.60 -12.29
N VAL A 28 17.24 -10.84 -12.93
CA VAL A 28 16.35 -11.98 -12.65
C VAL A 28 16.65 -13.06 -13.69
N ILE A 29 17.03 -14.24 -13.20
CA ILE A 29 17.28 -15.42 -14.03
C ILE A 29 16.26 -16.48 -13.61
N TYR A 30 15.51 -17.02 -14.55
CA TYR A 30 14.51 -18.05 -14.28
C TYR A 30 14.45 -19.12 -15.35
N GLN A 31 14.06 -20.31 -14.95
CA GLN A 31 13.83 -21.45 -15.83
C GLN A 31 12.52 -22.13 -15.43
N LYS A 32 11.68 -22.47 -16.41
CA LYS A 32 10.49 -23.28 -16.19
C LYS A 32 10.87 -24.74 -16.10
N THR A 33 10.30 -25.47 -15.13
CA THR A 33 10.35 -26.91 -15.09
C THR A 33 9.22 -27.45 -15.98
N ILE A 34 9.59 -28.21 -17.01
CA ILE A 34 8.65 -28.89 -17.91
C ILE A 34 8.16 -30.18 -17.25
N ASP A 35 9.12 -30.98 -16.76
CA ASP A 35 8.85 -32.23 -16.10
C ASP A 35 9.86 -32.44 -14.97
N ARG A 36 9.40 -33.02 -13.86
CA ARG A 36 10.25 -33.33 -12.71
C ARG A 36 10.42 -34.83 -12.58
N LYS A 37 11.51 -35.33 -13.16
CA LYS A 37 11.92 -36.73 -13.06
C LYS A 37 12.66 -36.98 -11.75
N SER A 38 12.83 -38.26 -11.38
CA SER A 38 13.43 -38.69 -10.12
C SER A 38 14.87 -38.17 -9.92
N TYR A 39 15.64 -38.06 -11.00
CA TYR A 39 17.06 -37.62 -10.95
C TYR A 39 17.28 -36.25 -11.56
N TYR A 40 16.63 -35.93 -12.67
CA TYR A 40 16.85 -34.68 -13.40
C TYR A 40 15.51 -34.05 -13.77
N PRO A 41 15.30 -32.78 -13.42
CA PRO A 41 14.20 -32.04 -13.99
C PRO A 41 14.47 -31.73 -15.46
N GLN A 42 13.47 -31.87 -16.30
CA GLN A 42 13.49 -31.30 -17.63
C GLN A 42 13.14 -29.81 -17.54
N LEU A 43 14.06 -28.94 -17.90
CA LEU A 43 13.92 -27.50 -17.83
C LEU A 43 13.81 -26.88 -19.23
N CYS A 44 13.11 -25.75 -19.35
CA CYS A 44 13.23 -24.87 -20.49
C CYS A 44 14.63 -24.20 -20.51
N GLU A 45 14.92 -23.50 -21.59
CA GLU A 45 16.07 -22.58 -21.60
C GLU A 45 15.94 -21.54 -20.49
N SER A 46 17.09 -21.07 -20.02
CA SER A 46 17.17 -20.03 -19.03
C SER A 46 16.78 -18.68 -19.64
N GLU A 47 15.85 -17.98 -19.03
CA GLU A 47 15.54 -16.60 -19.39
C GLU A 47 16.20 -15.66 -18.39
N GLU A 48 16.77 -14.56 -18.88
CA GLU A 48 17.48 -13.57 -18.08
C GLU A 48 16.96 -12.17 -18.41
N LYS A 49 16.70 -11.37 -17.36
CA LYS A 49 16.29 -9.98 -17.52
C LYS A 49 16.95 -9.08 -16.49
N THR A 50 17.69 -8.08 -16.96
CA THR A 50 18.33 -7.08 -16.12
C THR A 50 17.49 -5.81 -16.03
N PHE A 51 17.34 -5.31 -14.80
CA PHE A 51 16.64 -4.07 -14.48
C PHE A 51 17.62 -3.06 -13.89
N ILE A 52 17.48 -1.81 -14.32
CA ILE A 52 18.20 -0.68 -13.70
C ILE A 52 17.32 -0.19 -12.55
N PHE A 53 17.84 -0.30 -11.32
CA PHE A 53 17.20 0.23 -10.14
C PHE A 53 17.59 1.70 -9.92
N LYS A 54 16.65 2.51 -9.45
CA LYS A 54 16.90 3.92 -9.12
C LYS A 54 16.86 4.09 -7.59
N PRO A 55 18.04 4.19 -6.93
CA PRO A 55 18.10 4.43 -5.50
C PRO A 55 17.46 5.76 -5.11
N LEU A 56 16.76 5.77 -3.97
CA LEU A 56 16.20 6.98 -3.37
C LEU A 56 17.06 7.51 -2.20
N SER A 57 18.07 6.77 -1.77
CA SER A 57 18.87 7.06 -0.57
C SER A 57 19.56 8.43 -0.55
N LYS A 58 19.77 9.03 -1.72
CA LYS A 58 20.42 10.35 -1.87
C LYS A 58 19.49 11.41 -2.48
N LYS A 59 18.18 11.16 -2.47
CA LYS A 59 17.21 12.04 -3.09
C LYS A 59 16.40 12.77 -2.02
N ASP A 60 16.44 14.09 -2.02
CA ASP A 60 15.69 14.96 -1.10
C ASP A 60 14.29 15.27 -1.65
N ASP A 61 14.19 15.52 -2.96
CA ASP A 61 12.93 15.77 -3.63
C ASP A 61 12.36 14.47 -4.18
N ILE A 62 11.28 13.99 -3.59
CA ILE A 62 10.67 12.70 -3.91
C ILE A 62 9.24 12.93 -4.40
N LYS A 63 8.86 12.22 -5.47
CA LYS A 63 7.49 12.16 -5.96
C LYS A 63 6.92 10.76 -5.79
N ILE A 64 5.83 10.66 -5.07
CA ILE A 64 5.10 9.41 -4.87
C ILE A 64 3.81 9.47 -5.67
N PHE A 65 3.55 8.45 -6.47
CA PHE A 65 2.24 8.20 -7.01
C PHE A 65 1.46 7.33 -6.02
N TYR A 66 0.30 7.81 -5.62
CA TYR A 66 -0.59 7.14 -4.68
C TYR A 66 -1.93 6.85 -5.35
N ALA A 67 -2.41 5.59 -5.25
CA ALA A 67 -3.73 5.19 -5.66
C ALA A 67 -4.34 4.22 -4.65
N ALA A 68 -5.65 4.30 -4.46
CA ALA A 68 -6.48 3.38 -3.69
C ALA A 68 -7.81 3.20 -4.43
N ASP A 69 -8.65 2.27 -4.01
CA ASP A 69 -10.03 2.11 -4.48
C ASP A 69 -10.12 1.93 -6.01
N VAL A 70 -9.24 1.14 -6.59
CA VAL A 70 -9.22 0.89 -8.03
C VAL A 70 -10.29 -0.11 -8.46
N HIS A 71 -10.64 -1.07 -7.59
CA HIS A 71 -11.71 -2.07 -7.79
C HIS A 71 -11.74 -2.68 -9.20
N TYR A 72 -10.58 -3.23 -9.65
CA TYR A 72 -10.37 -3.79 -10.99
C TYR A 72 -10.50 -2.83 -12.17
N ARG A 73 -10.73 -1.54 -11.94
CA ARG A 73 -10.80 -0.54 -12.99
C ARG A 73 -9.38 -0.24 -13.54
N PHE A 74 -8.65 -1.28 -13.89
CA PHE A 74 -7.26 -1.19 -14.35
C PHE A 74 -7.11 -0.37 -15.62
N ASP A 75 -8.15 -0.31 -16.46
CA ASP A 75 -8.11 0.53 -17.65
C ASP A 75 -8.15 2.02 -17.30
N LEU A 76 -8.96 2.42 -16.31
CA LEU A 76 -8.95 3.79 -15.81
C LEU A 76 -7.59 4.14 -15.20
N LEU A 77 -7.00 3.23 -14.41
CA LEU A 77 -5.67 3.46 -13.83
C LEU A 77 -4.59 3.57 -14.92
N LYS A 78 -4.63 2.75 -15.96
CA LYS A 78 -3.72 2.88 -17.11
C LYS A 78 -3.90 4.21 -17.85
N ASN A 79 -5.16 4.61 -18.09
CA ASN A 79 -5.47 5.89 -18.71
C ASN A 79 -4.94 7.05 -17.87
N LEU A 80 -5.14 7.02 -16.56
CA LEU A 80 -4.64 8.02 -15.62
C LEU A 80 -3.12 8.15 -15.69
N LEU A 81 -2.39 7.03 -15.63
CA LEU A 81 -0.93 7.02 -15.71
C LEU A 81 -0.42 7.59 -17.05
N ASN A 82 -1.13 7.31 -18.15
CA ASN A 82 -0.81 7.83 -19.47
C ASN A 82 -1.16 9.31 -19.63
N ALA A 83 -2.37 9.71 -19.24
CA ALA A 83 -2.87 11.08 -19.36
C ALA A 83 -2.05 12.06 -18.48
N ALA A 84 -1.75 11.66 -17.27
CA ALA A 84 -1.01 12.50 -16.34
C ALA A 84 0.49 12.56 -16.61
N LYS A 85 1.03 11.69 -17.48
CA LYS A 85 2.47 11.55 -17.77
C LYS A 85 3.33 11.56 -16.50
N ILE A 86 2.84 10.86 -15.47
CA ILE A 86 3.41 10.90 -14.12
C ILE A 86 4.81 10.32 -14.14
N LYS A 87 5.76 11.11 -13.69
CA LYS A 87 7.12 10.66 -13.37
C LYS A 87 7.24 10.55 -11.86
N ALA A 88 6.89 9.41 -11.30
CA ALA A 88 7.06 9.14 -9.88
C ALA A 88 8.39 8.44 -9.61
N ASP A 89 8.89 8.61 -8.39
CA ASP A 89 10.08 7.93 -7.87
C ASP A 89 9.71 6.67 -7.09
N ALA A 90 8.48 6.62 -6.57
CA ALA A 90 7.88 5.49 -5.89
C ALA A 90 6.38 5.45 -6.11
N TYR A 91 5.79 4.28 -5.87
CA TYR A 91 4.36 4.03 -6.00
C TYR A 91 3.81 3.46 -4.72
N ILE A 92 2.64 3.93 -4.29
CA ILE A 92 1.88 3.38 -3.16
C ILE A 92 0.50 2.99 -3.67
N PHE A 93 0.17 1.70 -3.55
CA PHE A 93 -1.16 1.18 -3.77
C PHE A 93 -1.78 0.88 -2.39
N ASN A 94 -2.73 1.70 -2.00
CA ASN A 94 -3.28 1.71 -0.65
C ASN A 94 -4.65 1.05 -0.58
N GLY A 95 -4.69 -0.23 -0.87
CA GLY A 95 -5.88 -1.05 -0.70
C GLY A 95 -6.92 -0.93 -1.80
N ASP A 96 -7.80 -1.91 -1.84
CA ASP A 96 -8.94 -2.03 -2.73
C ASP A 96 -8.54 -1.88 -4.21
N ILE A 97 -7.36 -2.42 -4.54
CA ILE A 97 -6.92 -2.49 -5.95
C ILE A 97 -7.75 -3.53 -6.69
N GLY A 98 -8.17 -4.56 -5.99
CA GLY A 98 -9.11 -5.58 -6.46
C GLY A 98 -9.39 -6.60 -5.36
N GLU A 99 -10.44 -7.40 -5.54
CA GLU A 99 -10.74 -8.51 -4.64
C GLU A 99 -9.90 -9.75 -5.00
N LEU A 100 -9.54 -10.55 -4.01
CA LEU A 100 -8.67 -11.72 -4.23
C LEU A 100 -9.48 -13.00 -4.47
N ASP A 101 -10.37 -12.98 -5.47
CA ASP A 101 -11.24 -14.11 -5.79
C ASP A 101 -10.57 -15.21 -6.60
N SER A 102 -9.52 -14.89 -7.30
CA SER A 102 -8.82 -15.84 -8.16
C SER A 102 -7.33 -15.52 -8.27
N VAL A 103 -6.54 -16.55 -8.62
CA VAL A 103 -5.11 -16.36 -8.96
C VAL A 103 -4.94 -15.38 -10.12
N LYS A 104 -5.88 -15.38 -11.08
CA LYS A 104 -5.84 -14.45 -12.22
C LYS A 104 -5.87 -12.99 -11.77
N HIS A 105 -6.69 -12.65 -10.77
CA HIS A 105 -6.76 -11.30 -10.22
C HIS A 105 -5.42 -10.88 -9.59
N ILE A 106 -4.79 -11.78 -8.83
CA ILE A 106 -3.45 -11.54 -8.28
C ILE A 106 -2.42 -11.30 -9.40
N GLU A 107 -2.46 -12.12 -10.45
CA GLU A 107 -1.57 -11.97 -11.62
C GLU A 107 -1.79 -10.63 -12.32
N GLU A 108 -3.02 -10.17 -12.46
CA GLU A 108 -3.34 -8.88 -13.07
C GLU A 108 -2.81 -7.71 -12.25
N ILE A 109 -2.95 -7.74 -10.93
CA ILE A 109 -2.35 -6.74 -10.03
C ILE A 109 -0.82 -6.76 -10.16
N CYS A 110 -0.19 -7.93 -10.18
CA CYS A 110 1.24 -8.06 -10.36
C CYS A 110 1.72 -7.53 -11.74
N LYS A 111 0.97 -7.82 -12.81
CA LYS A 111 1.26 -7.30 -14.16
C LYS A 111 1.15 -5.78 -14.23
N LEU A 112 0.09 -5.22 -13.62
CA LEU A 112 -0.08 -3.78 -13.51
C LEU A 112 1.10 -3.14 -12.78
N THR A 113 1.46 -3.70 -11.63
CA THR A 113 2.60 -3.24 -10.81
C THR A 113 3.90 -3.28 -11.59
N GLY A 114 4.15 -4.37 -12.31
CA GLY A 114 5.32 -4.52 -13.18
C GLY A 114 5.34 -3.49 -14.31
N ALA A 115 4.18 -3.20 -14.93
CA ALA A 115 4.06 -2.20 -16.00
C ALA A 115 4.33 -0.78 -15.49
N VAL A 116 3.89 -0.46 -14.27
CA VAL A 116 4.06 0.85 -13.63
C VAL A 116 5.49 1.05 -13.14
N SER A 117 5.99 0.13 -12.34
CA SER A 117 7.34 0.24 -11.75
C SER A 117 8.45 -0.05 -12.75
N LYS A 118 8.17 -0.84 -13.78
CA LYS A 118 9.14 -1.35 -14.78
C LYS A 118 10.34 -2.06 -14.12
N GLY A 119 10.16 -2.56 -12.89
CA GLY A 119 11.24 -3.11 -12.10
C GLY A 119 12.31 -2.10 -11.65
N LYS A 120 12.07 -0.79 -11.80
CA LYS A 120 13.03 0.30 -11.54
C LYS A 120 12.70 1.10 -10.30
N PHE A 121 11.44 1.18 -9.96
CA PHE A 121 10.93 2.03 -8.89
C PHE A 121 10.30 1.17 -7.80
N PRO A 122 10.49 1.52 -6.52
CA PRO A 122 9.84 0.82 -5.42
C PRO A 122 8.32 0.96 -5.48
N VAL A 123 7.63 -0.11 -5.09
CA VAL A 123 6.19 -0.15 -4.94
C VAL A 123 5.88 -0.63 -3.53
N VAL A 124 5.00 0.09 -2.86
CA VAL A 124 4.46 -0.26 -1.55
C VAL A 124 3.00 -0.64 -1.71
N PHE A 125 2.61 -1.77 -1.16
CA PHE A 125 1.21 -2.17 -1.05
C PHE A 125 0.77 -2.07 0.41
N VAL A 126 -0.38 -1.47 0.64
CA VAL A 126 -1.09 -1.49 1.91
C VAL A 126 -2.43 -2.19 1.67
N ARG A 127 -2.85 -3.05 2.59
CA ARG A 127 -4.07 -3.83 2.43
C ARG A 127 -5.30 -2.97 2.72
N GLY A 128 -6.31 -3.05 1.85
CA GLY A 128 -7.65 -2.53 2.08
C GLY A 128 -8.61 -3.59 2.59
N ASN A 129 -9.87 -3.20 2.84
CA ASN A 129 -10.88 -4.14 3.32
C ASN A 129 -11.32 -5.14 2.23
N HIS A 130 -11.40 -4.73 0.96
CA HIS A 130 -11.68 -5.67 -0.14
C HIS A 130 -10.52 -6.63 -0.42
N ASP A 131 -9.28 -6.26 -0.13
CA ASP A 131 -8.13 -7.17 -0.23
C ASP A 131 -8.16 -8.27 0.86
N ALA A 132 -9.02 -8.13 1.88
CA ALA A 132 -9.26 -9.14 2.89
C ALA A 132 -10.42 -10.09 2.53
N ARG A 133 -11.06 -9.88 1.38
CA ARG A 133 -12.19 -10.67 0.87
C ARG A 133 -11.75 -11.60 -0.26
N GLY A 134 -12.59 -12.59 -0.57
CA GLY A 134 -12.33 -13.53 -1.64
C GLY A 134 -11.55 -14.77 -1.22
N LYS A 135 -11.57 -15.79 -2.07
CA LYS A 135 -11.01 -17.14 -1.78
C LYS A 135 -9.50 -17.14 -1.56
N PHE A 136 -8.80 -16.14 -2.05
CA PHE A 136 -7.34 -16.03 -1.99
C PHE A 136 -6.84 -14.92 -1.06
N ALA A 137 -7.72 -14.29 -0.29
CA ALA A 137 -7.37 -13.20 0.62
C ALA A 137 -6.30 -13.63 1.65
N GLU A 138 -6.35 -14.87 2.15
CA GLU A 138 -5.34 -15.43 3.06
C GLU A 138 -3.94 -15.51 2.45
N TYR A 139 -3.84 -15.49 1.11
CA TYR A 139 -2.58 -15.53 0.40
C TYR A 139 -1.98 -14.15 0.16
N TYR A 140 -2.66 -13.05 0.53
CA TYR A 140 -2.15 -11.69 0.38
C TYR A 140 -0.68 -11.55 0.83
N PRO A 141 -0.27 -12.04 2.01
CA PRO A 141 1.11 -11.92 2.47
C PRO A 141 2.14 -12.67 1.61
N ARG A 142 1.69 -13.59 0.76
CA ARG A 142 2.58 -14.34 -0.14
C ARG A 142 2.96 -13.54 -1.38
N TYR A 143 2.03 -12.73 -1.89
CA TYR A 143 2.16 -12.04 -3.18
C TYR A 143 2.60 -10.59 -3.03
N PHE A 144 2.21 -9.94 -1.93
CA PHE A 144 2.49 -8.53 -1.69
C PHE A 144 3.51 -8.35 -0.56
N PRO A 145 4.23 -7.20 -0.55
CA PRO A 145 5.17 -6.88 0.50
C PRO A 145 4.48 -6.87 1.87
N THR A 146 5.18 -7.37 2.87
CA THR A 146 4.74 -7.43 4.25
C THR A 146 5.94 -7.27 5.17
N SER A 147 5.69 -7.18 6.48
CA SER A 147 6.75 -7.25 7.49
C SER A 147 7.53 -8.58 7.42
N ALA A 148 8.68 -8.64 8.07
CA ALA A 148 9.46 -9.88 8.18
C ALA A 148 8.68 -11.03 8.84
N SER A 149 7.72 -10.70 9.71
CA SER A 149 6.82 -11.66 10.37
C SER A 149 5.59 -12.04 9.53
N GLY A 150 5.46 -11.53 8.31
CA GLY A 150 4.31 -11.78 7.42
C GLY A 150 3.06 -10.96 7.75
N LYS A 151 3.15 -9.99 8.67
CA LYS A 151 2.05 -9.08 8.98
C LYS A 151 1.90 -8.02 7.89
N THR A 152 0.66 -7.62 7.61
CA THR A 152 0.32 -6.63 6.57
C THR A 152 0.43 -5.18 7.05
N TYR A 153 0.80 -4.97 8.32
CA TYR A 153 1.26 -3.69 8.85
C TYR A 153 2.78 -3.70 9.06
N PHE A 154 3.45 -2.64 8.66
CA PHE A 154 4.91 -2.57 8.66
C PHE A 154 5.42 -1.14 8.49
N THR A 155 6.70 -0.93 8.74
CA THR A 155 7.40 0.31 8.37
C THR A 155 8.18 0.13 7.08
N PHE A 156 8.34 1.21 6.31
CA PHE A 156 9.14 1.22 5.09
C PHE A 156 9.87 2.56 4.93
N ASN A 157 10.92 2.57 4.11
CA ASN A 157 11.70 3.77 3.84
C ASN A 157 11.79 4.03 2.33
N LEU A 158 11.57 5.27 1.95
CA LEU A 158 11.71 5.79 0.58
C LEU A 158 12.64 7.01 0.62
N GLY A 159 13.95 6.78 0.54
CA GLY A 159 14.95 7.83 0.70
C GLY A 159 14.89 8.48 2.08
N VAL A 160 14.64 9.79 2.12
CA VAL A 160 14.50 10.58 3.37
C VAL A 160 13.14 10.40 4.06
N LEU A 161 12.23 9.69 3.42
CA LEU A 161 10.89 9.46 3.93
C LEU A 161 10.81 8.13 4.68
N SER A 162 10.11 8.11 5.80
CA SER A 162 9.71 6.88 6.50
C SER A 162 8.20 6.77 6.57
N GLY A 163 7.67 5.69 6.03
CA GLY A 163 6.25 5.37 6.03
C GLY A 163 5.89 4.32 7.06
N LEU A 164 4.71 4.46 7.61
CA LEU A 164 4.04 3.49 8.49
C LEU A 164 2.80 2.98 7.75
N ALA A 165 2.83 1.74 7.28
CA ALA A 165 1.68 1.06 6.71
C ALA A 165 0.84 0.47 7.83
N LEU A 166 -0.44 0.84 7.90
CA LEU A 166 -1.43 0.39 8.85
C LEU A 166 -2.51 -0.42 8.14
N ASP A 167 -2.98 -1.46 8.80
CA ASP A 167 -3.98 -2.38 8.27
C ASP A 167 -5.19 -2.45 9.18
N ALA A 168 -6.17 -1.61 8.91
CA ALA A 168 -7.41 -1.58 9.67
C ALA A 168 -8.32 -2.81 9.45
N GLY A 169 -7.99 -3.69 8.49
CA GLY A 169 -8.83 -4.84 8.14
C GLY A 169 -10.15 -4.42 7.53
N GLU A 170 -11.24 -5.02 7.97
CA GLU A 170 -12.60 -4.71 7.52
C GLU A 170 -13.17 -3.46 8.19
N ASP A 171 -14.21 -2.90 7.56
CA ASP A 171 -14.87 -1.64 7.92
C ASP A 171 -16.00 -1.78 8.94
N LYS A 172 -16.32 -3.01 9.35
CA LYS A 172 -17.38 -3.34 10.30
C LYS A 172 -16.83 -4.24 11.43
N LEU A 173 -17.59 -4.35 12.51
CA LEU A 173 -17.28 -5.29 13.60
C LEU A 173 -17.22 -6.74 13.10
N ASP A 174 -16.35 -7.55 13.69
CA ASP A 174 -16.24 -8.98 13.37
C ASP A 174 -17.57 -9.74 13.53
N SER A 175 -18.46 -9.25 14.41
CA SER A 175 -19.80 -9.79 14.63
C SER A 175 -20.81 -9.44 13.56
N ASN A 176 -20.44 -8.61 12.56
CA ASN A 176 -21.37 -8.23 11.49
C ASN A 176 -21.80 -9.46 10.69
N LYS A 177 -23.10 -9.56 10.41
CA LYS A 177 -23.72 -10.70 9.72
C LYS A 177 -23.16 -10.93 8.31
N GLU A 178 -22.70 -9.86 7.64
CA GLU A 178 -22.09 -9.96 6.30
C GLU A 178 -20.84 -10.84 6.29
N TYR A 179 -20.15 -10.95 7.41
CA TYR A 179 -18.91 -11.75 7.51
C TYR A 179 -19.13 -13.21 7.90
N GLY A 180 -20.39 -13.61 8.16
CA GLY A 180 -20.72 -15.00 8.48
C GLY A 180 -19.99 -15.57 9.71
N GLY A 181 -19.47 -14.72 10.59
CA GLY A 181 -18.73 -15.11 11.79
C GLY A 181 -17.31 -15.63 11.54
N VAL A 182 -16.74 -15.38 10.35
CA VAL A 182 -15.39 -15.88 10.00
C VAL A 182 -14.29 -14.83 10.16
N ASN A 183 -14.63 -13.57 10.38
CA ASN A 183 -13.65 -12.50 10.61
C ASN A 183 -13.13 -12.47 12.04
N ALA A 184 -11.87 -12.12 12.19
CA ALA A 184 -11.18 -11.95 13.46
C ALA A 184 -10.21 -10.75 13.41
N PHE A 185 -10.70 -9.58 12.96
CA PHE A 185 -9.86 -8.39 12.83
C PHE A 185 -9.63 -7.67 14.16
N GLU A 186 -10.51 -7.77 15.14
CA GLU A 186 -10.27 -7.17 16.45
C GLU A 186 -8.97 -7.69 17.10
N PRO A 187 -8.74 -9.00 17.23
CA PRO A 187 -7.46 -9.51 17.73
C PRO A 187 -6.26 -9.09 16.86
N TYR A 188 -6.46 -9.00 15.56
CA TYR A 188 -5.42 -8.55 14.63
C TYR A 188 -5.03 -7.10 14.88
N ARG A 189 -6.01 -6.18 15.00
CA ARG A 189 -5.81 -4.76 15.31
C ARG A 189 -5.15 -4.56 16.70
N ARG A 190 -5.47 -5.40 17.69
CA ARG A 190 -4.80 -5.40 18.99
C ARG A 190 -3.33 -5.80 18.87
N GLY A 191 -3.03 -6.78 18.00
CA GLY A 191 -1.66 -7.16 17.66
C GLY A 191 -0.89 -6.02 16.99
N GLU A 192 -1.56 -5.25 16.15
CA GLU A 192 -0.99 -4.06 15.51
C GLU A 192 -0.73 -2.93 16.51
N LEU A 193 -1.62 -2.70 17.48
CA LEU A 193 -1.36 -1.77 18.59
C LEU A 193 -0.08 -2.15 19.34
N ASN A 194 0.12 -3.44 19.62
CA ASN A 194 1.35 -3.89 20.27
C ASN A 194 2.59 -3.63 19.41
N TYR A 195 2.47 -3.80 18.11
CA TYR A 195 3.52 -3.43 17.17
C TYR A 195 3.81 -1.93 17.21
N LEU A 196 2.80 -1.07 17.14
CA LEU A 196 2.95 0.37 17.24
C LEU A 196 3.67 0.79 18.52
N LYS A 197 3.29 0.22 19.67
CA LYS A 197 3.95 0.43 20.96
C LYS A 197 5.40 -0.01 20.98
N SER A 198 5.76 -1.04 20.20
CA SER A 198 7.13 -1.55 20.12
C SER A 198 8.08 -0.68 19.29
N LEU A 199 7.52 0.22 18.46
CA LEU A 199 8.33 1.13 17.64
C LEU A 199 8.93 2.24 18.50
N SER A 200 10.26 2.35 18.52
CA SER A 200 10.96 3.49 19.15
C SER A 200 10.79 4.80 18.36
N GLY A 201 10.33 4.73 17.12
CA GLY A 201 10.14 5.83 16.18
C GLY A 201 10.47 5.39 14.76
N LEU A 202 10.44 6.35 13.84
CA LEU A 202 10.84 6.17 12.44
C LEU A 202 12.07 7.03 12.15
N GLY A 203 13.02 6.49 11.37
CA GLY A 203 14.32 7.11 11.14
C GLY A 203 14.35 8.21 10.06
N GLY A 204 13.30 8.35 9.25
CA GLY A 204 13.26 9.32 8.17
C GLY A 204 13.08 10.76 8.63
N LYS A 205 13.53 11.71 7.80
CA LYS A 205 13.32 13.15 8.03
C LYS A 205 11.83 13.51 8.06
N ILE A 206 11.06 12.92 7.13
CA ILE A 206 9.60 13.07 7.05
C ILE A 206 8.96 11.71 7.33
N LYS A 207 8.07 11.68 8.30
CA LYS A 207 7.33 10.50 8.74
C LYS A 207 5.87 10.64 8.33
N PHE A 208 5.29 9.60 7.74
CA PHE A 208 3.89 9.61 7.35
C PHE A 208 3.24 8.23 7.54
N ALA A 209 1.94 8.22 7.69
CA ALA A 209 1.16 7.00 7.76
C ALA A 209 0.37 6.77 6.47
N VAL A 210 0.15 5.50 6.15
CA VAL A 210 -0.72 5.04 5.07
C VAL A 210 -1.67 4.02 5.66
N SER A 211 -2.96 4.31 5.65
CA SER A 211 -4.01 3.41 6.08
C SER A 211 -5.11 3.43 5.03
N HIS A 212 -5.61 2.28 4.62
CA HIS A 212 -6.72 2.29 3.66
C HIS A 212 -7.95 2.96 4.26
N ILE A 213 -8.38 2.50 5.42
CA ILE A 213 -9.48 3.10 6.19
C ILE A 213 -8.92 4.23 7.05
N ASN A 214 -9.54 5.40 7.01
CA ASN A 214 -9.27 6.46 7.96
C ASN A 214 -9.87 6.12 9.33
N PHE A 215 -9.08 5.54 10.20
CA PHE A 215 -9.50 5.11 11.53
C PHE A 215 -9.79 6.26 12.50
N THR A 216 -9.45 7.51 12.16
CA THR A 216 -9.70 8.67 13.03
C THR A 216 -11.03 9.37 12.72
N CYS A 217 -11.53 9.19 11.51
CA CYS A 217 -12.79 9.79 11.06
C CYS A 217 -13.78 8.68 10.69
N THR A 218 -14.82 8.54 11.47
CA THR A 218 -15.95 7.69 11.10
C THR A 218 -17.09 8.62 10.68
N ASN A 219 -17.35 8.72 9.38
CA ASN A 219 -18.57 9.40 8.89
C ASN A 219 -19.86 8.67 9.30
N TYR A 220 -19.71 7.59 10.06
CA TYR A 220 -20.77 6.66 10.44
C TYR A 220 -21.11 6.75 11.92
N GLU A 221 -20.92 7.92 12.53
CA GLU A 221 -21.10 8.13 13.98
C GLU A 221 -22.50 7.71 14.47
N ASN A 222 -23.48 7.72 13.57
CA ASN A 222 -24.87 7.32 13.86
C ASN A 222 -25.24 5.91 13.35
N ASP A 223 -24.29 5.20 12.72
CA ASP A 223 -24.52 3.82 12.27
C ASP A 223 -23.65 2.85 13.07
N PRO A 224 -24.26 2.10 14.02
CA PRO A 224 -23.52 1.18 14.89
C PRO A 224 -22.72 0.10 14.15
N GLN A 225 -23.08 -0.24 12.92
CA GLN A 225 -22.37 -1.27 12.13
C GLN A 225 -20.95 -0.83 11.73
N PHE A 226 -20.67 0.46 11.65
CA PHE A 226 -19.37 1.02 11.30
C PHE A 226 -18.61 1.57 12.51
N LEU A 227 -19.17 1.51 13.71
CA LEU A 227 -18.48 1.84 14.96
C LEU A 227 -17.60 0.66 15.35
N ILE A 228 -16.39 0.63 14.82
CA ILE A 228 -15.41 -0.39 15.18
C ILE A 228 -14.45 0.14 16.24
N GLU A 229 -14.30 -0.60 17.31
CA GLU A 229 -13.28 -0.50 18.38
C GLU A 229 -12.69 0.91 18.58
N LYS A 230 -13.55 1.90 18.78
CA LYS A 230 -13.18 3.31 18.94
C LYS A 230 -12.02 3.52 19.95
N ASP A 231 -12.05 2.80 21.08
CA ASP A 231 -10.99 2.92 22.09
C ASP A 231 -9.67 2.36 21.60
N LEU A 232 -9.72 1.30 20.79
CA LEU A 232 -8.53 0.72 20.19
C LEU A 232 -7.92 1.68 19.17
N TYR A 233 -8.73 2.28 18.30
CA TYR A 233 -8.27 3.27 17.33
C TYR A 233 -7.79 4.57 17.98
N LYS A 234 -8.38 4.96 19.14
CA LYS A 234 -7.82 6.03 19.93
C LYS A 234 -6.40 5.71 20.41
N SER A 235 -6.18 4.49 20.87
CA SER A 235 -4.84 4.04 21.28
C SER A 235 -3.87 3.95 20.09
N TRP A 236 -4.34 3.58 18.88
CA TRP A 236 -3.52 3.66 17.68
C TRP A 236 -3.11 5.10 17.37
N ASN A 237 -4.05 6.04 17.46
CA ASN A 237 -3.77 7.45 17.21
C ASN A 237 -2.71 8.00 18.18
N GLU A 238 -2.80 7.68 19.46
CA GLU A 238 -1.82 8.07 20.47
C GLU A 238 -0.41 7.59 20.09
N GLU A 239 -0.28 6.38 19.57
CA GLU A 239 1.01 5.84 19.12
C GLU A 239 1.49 6.47 17.80
N VAL A 240 0.60 6.72 16.85
CA VAL A 240 0.93 7.42 15.59
C VAL A 240 1.42 8.84 15.87
N GLU A 241 0.78 9.55 16.81
CA GLU A 241 1.24 10.87 17.28
C GLU A 241 2.58 10.78 18.00
N ARG A 242 2.79 9.79 18.88
CA ARG A 242 4.07 9.57 19.57
C ARG A 242 5.22 9.30 18.59
N ILE A 243 4.96 8.57 17.51
CA ILE A 243 5.93 8.31 16.44
C ILE A 243 6.30 9.60 15.69
N GLY A 244 5.43 10.61 15.74
CA GLY A 244 5.63 11.92 15.12
C GLY A 244 5.33 11.92 13.63
N VAL A 245 4.23 11.26 13.24
CA VAL A 245 3.70 11.28 11.87
C VAL A 245 3.27 12.69 11.50
N LYS A 246 3.73 13.19 10.35
CA LYS A 246 3.37 14.54 9.85
C LYS A 246 2.01 14.58 9.15
N PHE A 247 1.60 13.47 8.53
CA PHE A 247 0.30 13.34 7.86
C PHE A 247 -0.04 11.86 7.66
N MET A 248 -1.30 11.57 7.42
CA MET A 248 -1.77 10.26 6.98
C MET A 248 -2.48 10.38 5.63
N VAL A 249 -2.26 9.41 4.73
CA VAL A 249 -3.05 9.25 3.50
C VAL A 249 -3.95 8.04 3.62
N CYS A 250 -5.18 8.16 3.13
CA CYS A 250 -6.18 7.10 3.12
C CYS A 250 -6.94 7.01 1.79
N GLY A 251 -7.66 5.91 1.60
CA GLY A 251 -8.66 5.67 0.57
C GLY A 251 -10.05 5.47 1.19
N HIS A 252 -10.75 4.42 0.74
CA HIS A 252 -12.00 3.89 1.28
C HIS A 252 -13.25 4.77 1.08
N TYR A 253 -13.12 6.08 1.16
CA TYR A 253 -14.25 7.01 1.00
C TYR A 253 -14.68 7.23 -0.45
N HIS A 254 -13.87 6.83 -1.43
CA HIS A 254 -14.06 7.13 -2.86
C HIS A 254 -14.21 8.63 -3.14
N GLU A 255 -13.67 9.49 -2.27
CA GLU A 255 -13.72 10.96 -2.41
C GLU A 255 -12.37 11.60 -2.08
N LEU A 256 -12.06 12.70 -2.76
CA LEU A 256 -10.89 13.52 -2.44
C LEU A 256 -11.24 14.49 -1.31
N LYS A 257 -10.57 14.35 -0.16
CA LYS A 257 -10.88 15.15 1.02
C LYS A 257 -9.66 15.42 1.88
N TYR A 258 -9.64 16.59 2.48
CA TYR A 258 -8.65 17.00 3.47
C TYR A 258 -9.32 17.15 4.83
N PHE A 259 -8.81 16.46 5.81
CA PHE A 259 -9.17 16.61 7.22
C PHE A 259 -8.02 17.31 7.94
N ALA A 260 -8.27 18.49 8.48
CA ALA A 260 -7.29 19.25 9.23
C ALA A 260 -6.91 18.56 10.55
N PRO A 261 -5.76 18.91 11.16
CA PRO A 261 -5.53 18.56 12.56
C PRO A 261 -6.72 18.99 13.42
N TYR A 262 -7.17 18.09 14.29
CA TYR A 262 -8.36 18.30 15.16
C TYR A 262 -9.66 18.58 14.41
N ASP A 263 -9.78 18.10 13.16
CA ASP A 263 -10.97 18.32 12.34
C ASP A 263 -12.25 17.95 13.09
N LYS A 264 -13.30 18.77 12.89
CA LYS A 264 -14.60 18.54 13.53
C LYS A 264 -15.25 17.22 13.10
N LEU A 265 -14.99 16.76 11.88
CA LEU A 265 -15.50 15.50 11.35
C LEU A 265 -14.74 14.28 11.89
N SER A 266 -13.55 14.46 12.46
CA SER A 266 -12.79 13.37 13.08
C SER A 266 -13.41 13.01 14.42
N VAL A 267 -13.80 11.75 14.58
CA VAL A 267 -14.30 11.21 15.85
C VAL A 267 -13.18 11.07 16.86
N ILE A 268 -12.01 10.63 16.39
CA ILE A 268 -10.77 10.58 17.16
C ILE A 268 -9.95 11.80 16.71
N LYS A 269 -9.70 12.72 17.63
CA LYS A 269 -8.94 13.94 17.34
C LYS A 269 -7.47 13.60 17.20
N GLN A 270 -6.92 13.89 16.03
CA GLN A 270 -5.51 13.72 15.68
C GLN A 270 -4.83 15.06 15.48
N ASN A 271 -3.52 15.14 15.80
CA ASN A 271 -2.73 16.35 15.68
C ASN A 271 -2.05 16.53 14.30
N TYR A 272 -2.34 15.65 13.35
CA TYR A 272 -1.82 15.65 11.99
C TYR A 272 -2.96 15.67 10.96
N PRO A 273 -2.76 16.22 9.77
CA PRO A 273 -3.78 16.16 8.72
C PRO A 273 -3.94 14.75 8.16
N VAL A 274 -5.16 14.41 7.74
CA VAL A 274 -5.48 13.19 7.00
C VAL A 274 -6.00 13.55 5.62
N ILE A 275 -5.49 12.88 4.61
CA ILE A 275 -5.83 13.13 3.21
C ILE A 275 -6.45 11.88 2.60
N SER A 276 -7.74 11.94 2.28
CA SER A 276 -8.37 10.97 1.37
C SER A 276 -7.90 11.31 -0.04
N ALA A 277 -7.00 10.47 -0.56
CA ALA A 277 -6.14 10.83 -1.67
C ALA A 277 -6.43 10.04 -2.96
N SER A 278 -7.57 9.34 -3.00
CA SER A 278 -8.08 8.64 -4.19
C SER A 278 -9.59 8.73 -4.22
N ALA A 279 -10.17 8.75 -5.42
CA ALA A 279 -11.61 8.73 -5.60
C ALA A 279 -11.99 7.89 -6.81
N LEU A 280 -13.05 7.13 -6.69
CA LEU A 280 -13.62 6.34 -7.77
C LEU A 280 -15.10 6.65 -7.90
N THR A 281 -15.52 6.98 -9.11
CA THR A 281 -16.91 7.04 -9.53
C THR A 281 -17.18 5.99 -10.60
N ASP A 282 -18.41 5.88 -11.08
CA ASP A 282 -18.75 4.95 -12.16
C ASP A 282 -17.92 5.15 -13.43
N SER A 283 -17.45 6.37 -13.68
CA SER A 283 -16.80 6.75 -14.94
C SER A 283 -15.43 7.41 -14.78
N GLU A 284 -14.91 7.57 -13.59
CA GLU A 284 -13.68 8.33 -13.36
C GLU A 284 -12.92 7.83 -12.14
N LEU A 285 -11.60 7.72 -12.32
CA LEU A 285 -10.65 7.40 -11.24
C LEU A 285 -9.74 8.60 -11.00
N TRP A 286 -9.60 8.99 -9.73
CA TRP A 286 -8.64 9.96 -9.25
C TRP A 286 -7.58 9.29 -8.39
N ALA A 287 -6.33 9.62 -8.65
CA ALA A 287 -5.18 9.25 -7.83
C ALA A 287 -4.38 10.52 -7.49
N THR A 288 -3.44 10.42 -6.57
CA THR A 288 -2.70 11.60 -6.09
C THR A 288 -1.21 11.48 -6.36
N VAL A 289 -0.60 12.56 -6.81
CA VAL A 289 0.84 12.77 -6.80
C VAL A 289 1.19 13.54 -5.54
N ILE A 290 2.02 12.95 -4.68
CA ILE A 290 2.55 13.56 -3.46
C ILE A 290 3.97 14.00 -3.76
N GLU A 291 4.22 15.31 -3.72
CA GLU A 291 5.54 15.88 -4.01
C GLU A 291 6.16 16.43 -2.72
N PHE A 292 7.35 15.96 -2.44
CA PHE A 292 8.17 16.38 -1.29
C PHE A 292 9.28 17.28 -1.82
N ASN A 293 9.26 18.55 -1.44
CA ASN A 293 10.27 19.57 -1.79
C ASN A 293 10.77 20.22 -0.50
N GLY A 294 11.81 19.66 0.08
CA GLY A 294 12.25 20.03 1.41
C GLY A 294 11.18 19.73 2.46
N ASP A 295 10.72 20.76 3.18
CA ASP A 295 9.68 20.64 4.21
C ASP A 295 8.25 20.81 3.65
N LYS A 296 8.13 21.29 2.41
CA LYS A 296 6.83 21.48 1.75
C LYS A 296 6.37 20.18 1.12
N ILE A 297 5.14 19.78 1.42
CA ILE A 297 4.52 18.58 0.88
C ILE A 297 3.23 18.98 0.15
N THR A 298 3.13 18.67 -1.13
CA THR A 298 1.98 19.02 -1.96
C THR A 298 1.25 17.77 -2.43
N PHE A 299 -0.07 17.78 -2.33
CA PHE A 299 -0.96 16.70 -2.75
C PHE A 299 -1.77 17.19 -3.95
N THR A 300 -1.48 16.65 -5.12
CA THR A 300 -2.18 16.99 -6.37
C THR A 300 -2.89 15.75 -6.88
N ALA A 301 -4.23 15.76 -6.85
CA ALA A 301 -5.03 14.74 -7.49
C ALA A 301 -4.99 14.89 -9.00
N VAL A 302 -5.02 13.75 -9.69
CA VAL A 302 -5.00 13.64 -11.15
C VAL A 302 -6.05 12.62 -11.55
N SER A 303 -6.87 12.92 -12.55
CA SER A 303 -7.87 11.99 -13.06
C SER A 303 -7.40 11.21 -14.29
N ASP A 304 -8.10 10.13 -14.61
CA ASP A 304 -7.89 9.36 -15.83
C ASP A 304 -8.24 10.15 -17.11
N LYS A 305 -8.92 11.28 -16.98
CA LYS A 305 -9.18 12.26 -18.06
C LYS A 305 -8.08 13.32 -18.18
N GLY A 306 -7.15 13.37 -17.24
CA GLY A 306 -6.04 14.32 -17.22
C GLY A 306 -6.28 15.60 -16.42
N ASP A 307 -7.43 15.70 -15.74
CA ASP A 307 -7.72 16.83 -14.87
C ASP A 307 -6.82 16.80 -13.62
N LYS A 308 -6.56 17.98 -13.07
CA LYS A 308 -5.70 18.14 -11.90
C LYS A 308 -6.37 19.04 -10.85
N LYS A 309 -6.27 18.63 -9.59
CA LYS A 309 -6.78 19.40 -8.45
C LYS A 309 -5.81 19.30 -7.28
N GLN A 310 -5.34 20.41 -6.76
CA GLN A 310 -4.60 20.42 -5.51
C GLN A 310 -5.55 20.15 -4.35
N ILE A 311 -5.29 19.08 -3.58
CA ILE A 311 -6.08 18.72 -2.40
C ILE A 311 -5.57 19.47 -1.19
N ALA A 312 -4.24 19.47 -1.02
CA ALA A 312 -3.59 20.07 0.13
C ALA A 312 -2.14 20.50 -0.18
N ALA A 313 -1.62 21.39 0.64
CA ALA A 313 -0.20 21.68 0.81
C ALA A 313 0.08 21.89 2.30
N ILE A 314 1.07 21.19 2.85
CA ILE A 314 1.43 21.20 4.27
C ILE A 314 2.93 21.42 4.46
#